data_f856c0aa077d987488ed4efd01d9e907
#
_entry.id   f856c0aa077d987488ed4efd01d9e907
#
_cell.length_a   1.000
_cell.length_b   1.000
_cell.length_c   1.000
_cell.angle_alpha   90.00
_cell.angle_beta   90.00
_cell.angle_gamma   90.00
#
_symmetry.space_group_name_H-M   'P 1'
#
loop_
_entity.id
_entity.type
_entity.pdbx_description
1 polymer ?
#
loop_
_entity_poly.entity_id
_entity_poly.type
_entity_poly.pdbx_seq_one_letter_code
_entity_poly.pdbx_strand_id
1 'polypeptide(L)'
;MQEREAAGVLRDTAAIRTPFYVVDETLLKKNLEILKDTAERAGCRILLAQKAFSMYSVYPLIRQYLSGTAASGLYEARLGKTEFGGETHVFSAAYRPDEFDEILNYADHIVFNTPGQVLKYGEKVKKAGKQAGLRLNPECSTQEGHAIYDPCAPGSRMGTTLPMLSEAGNFEETILPYLNGFHMHTLCEQNSDDLETTLRAAEEKFGAWFSKVKWLNLGGGHHITREDYDRKRLIRLVRGLREKYGVEVYLEPGEAVVLNAGFLVTSVLETMENGMQIAILDTSAACHMPDVLEMPYRPPLIGAGEAGEKPYTFRLGGPTCLSGDCIGDYSFDAPLKEGGRLVFGDMALYTMVKNNTFNGMPLPSIVYRHEDGTAEVVRAFGYEDFVGRL
;
A
#
# COMPACT_ATOMS: atom_id res chain seq x y z
N MET A 1 -8.64 6.99 21.56
CA MET A 1 -7.21 7.13 21.22
C MET A 1 -7.06 8.12 20.08
N GLN A 2 -7.72 7.94 18.95
CA GLN A 2 -7.61 8.81 17.77
C GLN A 2 -7.93 10.28 18.01
N GLU A 3 -8.91 10.64 18.84
CA GLU A 3 -9.23 12.05 19.17
C GLU A 3 -8.10 12.78 19.88
N ARG A 4 -7.38 12.09 20.77
CA ARG A 4 -6.23 12.67 21.47
C ARG A 4 -5.06 12.93 20.50
N GLU A 5 -4.84 12.02 19.58
CA GLU A 5 -3.82 12.11 18.55
C GLU A 5 -4.13 13.24 17.58
N ALA A 6 -5.37 13.35 17.11
CA ALA A 6 -5.80 14.46 16.25
C ALA A 6 -5.69 15.82 16.93
N ALA A 7 -6.05 15.92 18.20
CA ALA A 7 -5.85 17.16 18.97
C ALA A 7 -4.37 17.55 19.08
N GLY A 8 -3.47 16.55 19.23
CA GLY A 8 -2.04 16.73 19.15
C GLY A 8 -1.59 17.24 17.77
N VAL A 9 -2.03 16.58 16.71
CA VAL A 9 -1.73 16.96 15.32
C VAL A 9 -2.17 18.41 15.07
N LEU A 10 -3.41 18.78 15.39
CA LEU A 10 -3.92 20.14 15.17
C LEU A 10 -3.13 21.20 15.94
N ARG A 11 -2.75 20.90 17.20
CA ARG A 11 -1.93 21.80 18.00
C ARG A 11 -0.55 22.01 17.41
N ASP A 12 0.14 20.91 17.09
CA ASP A 12 1.54 20.88 16.69
C ASP A 12 1.74 21.36 15.23
N THR A 13 0.67 21.32 14.42
CA THR A 13 0.65 21.79 13.03
C THR A 13 -0.15 23.09 12.83
N ALA A 14 -0.48 23.82 13.89
CA ALA A 14 -1.37 24.98 13.83
C ALA A 14 -0.90 26.07 12.84
N ALA A 15 0.40 26.25 12.68
CA ALA A 15 1.00 27.23 11.78
C ALA A 15 1.11 26.73 10.31
N ILE A 16 0.87 25.46 10.03
CA ILE A 16 1.02 24.90 8.70
C ILE A 16 -0.27 25.14 7.89
N ARG A 17 -0.11 25.62 6.65
CA ARG A 17 -1.23 25.84 5.73
C ARG A 17 -1.81 24.51 5.27
N THR A 18 -3.12 24.37 5.35
CA THR A 18 -3.90 23.24 4.79
C THR A 18 -4.03 23.34 3.27
N PRO A 19 -4.29 22.22 2.54
CA PRO A 19 -4.29 20.86 3.06
C PRO A 19 -2.87 20.31 3.18
N PHE A 20 -2.66 19.36 4.12
CA PHE A 20 -1.40 18.62 4.23
C PHE A 20 -1.62 17.22 4.79
N TYR A 21 -0.79 16.27 4.31
CA TYR A 21 -0.65 14.98 4.97
C TYR A 21 0.32 15.10 6.13
N VAL A 22 0.05 14.39 7.22
CA VAL A 22 1.01 14.28 8.32
C VAL A 22 1.19 12.80 8.70
N VAL A 23 2.44 12.37 8.77
CA VAL A 23 2.82 11.04 9.30
C VAL A 23 3.36 11.23 10.71
N ASP A 24 2.78 10.48 11.66
CA ASP A 24 3.15 10.53 13.08
C ASP A 24 4.20 9.46 13.40
N GLU A 25 5.36 9.90 13.90
CA GLU A 25 6.48 9.01 14.19
C GLU A 25 6.16 7.96 15.26
N THR A 26 5.44 8.35 16.31
CA THR A 26 5.09 7.45 17.41
C THR A 26 4.19 6.31 16.93
N LEU A 27 3.19 6.65 16.10
CA LEU A 27 2.26 5.66 15.55
C LEU A 27 2.96 4.77 14.51
N LEU A 28 3.82 5.36 13.68
CA LEU A 28 4.63 4.61 12.71
C LEU A 28 5.55 3.60 13.42
N LYS A 29 6.29 4.02 14.45
CA LYS A 29 7.15 3.14 15.24
C LYS A 29 6.39 1.99 15.86
N LYS A 30 5.21 2.23 16.42
CA LYS A 30 4.35 1.19 16.98
C LYS A 30 4.02 0.09 15.95
N ASN A 31 3.67 0.48 14.74
CA ASN A 31 3.43 -0.48 13.66
C ASN A 31 4.70 -1.25 13.29
N LEU A 32 5.82 -0.54 13.17
CA LEU A 32 7.12 -1.15 12.81
C LEU A 32 7.59 -2.17 13.85
N GLU A 33 7.39 -1.90 15.13
CA GLU A 33 7.69 -2.84 16.23
C GLU A 33 6.84 -4.12 16.12
N ILE A 34 5.54 -4.00 15.82
CA ILE A 34 4.66 -5.14 15.60
C ILE A 34 5.12 -5.98 14.41
N LEU A 35 5.49 -5.33 13.31
CA LEU A 35 5.98 -5.99 12.11
C LEU A 35 7.29 -6.73 12.37
N LYS A 36 8.22 -6.09 13.07
CA LYS A 36 9.52 -6.68 13.43
C LYS A 36 9.35 -7.89 14.34
N ASP A 37 8.58 -7.80 15.44
CA ASP A 37 8.29 -8.94 16.32
C ASP A 37 7.67 -10.10 15.52
N THR A 38 6.73 -9.79 14.63
CA THR A 38 6.09 -10.81 13.80
C THR A 38 7.10 -11.47 12.86
N ALA A 39 7.96 -10.71 12.20
CA ALA A 39 8.98 -11.20 11.28
C ALA A 39 10.01 -12.10 12.01
N GLU A 40 10.51 -11.64 13.14
CA GLU A 40 11.50 -12.39 13.95
C GLU A 40 10.90 -13.71 14.46
N ARG A 41 9.67 -13.68 14.97
CA ARG A 41 9.00 -14.89 15.47
C ARG A 41 8.59 -15.85 14.36
N ALA A 42 8.21 -15.36 13.20
CA ALA A 42 7.92 -16.20 12.04
C ALA A 42 9.18 -16.70 11.34
N GLY A 43 10.28 -15.98 11.48
CA GLY A 43 11.54 -16.21 10.76
C GLY A 43 11.41 -15.84 9.28
N CYS A 44 10.66 -14.78 8.96
CA CYS A 44 10.49 -14.26 7.60
C CYS A 44 11.10 -12.88 7.45
N ARG A 45 11.13 -12.38 6.23
CA ARG A 45 11.51 -11.02 5.90
C ARG A 45 10.27 -10.22 5.48
N ILE A 46 10.18 -8.99 5.96
CA ILE A 46 9.10 -8.07 5.57
C ILE A 46 9.69 -6.93 4.75
N LEU A 47 9.04 -6.64 3.64
CA LEU A 47 9.37 -5.57 2.71
C LEU A 47 8.25 -4.52 2.73
N LEU A 48 8.61 -3.24 2.65
CA LEU A 48 7.63 -2.17 2.45
C LEU A 48 7.13 -2.17 1.00
N ALA A 49 5.83 -2.35 0.78
CA ALA A 49 5.23 -2.15 -0.55
C ALA A 49 5.08 -0.65 -0.85
N GLN A 50 5.97 -0.12 -1.68
CA GLN A 50 6.04 1.31 -2.00
C GLN A 50 4.78 1.86 -2.66
N LYS A 51 4.03 1.01 -3.40
CA LYS A 51 2.75 1.39 -4.01
C LYS A 51 1.73 1.94 -3.02
N ALA A 52 1.78 1.50 -1.76
CA ALA A 52 0.91 1.99 -0.70
C ALA A 52 1.50 3.21 0.01
N PHE A 53 2.82 3.23 0.20
CA PHE A 53 3.50 4.28 0.93
C PHE A 53 4.96 4.43 0.48
N SER A 54 5.34 5.62 0.03
CA SER A 54 6.69 5.93 -0.44
C SER A 54 7.22 7.30 0.02
N MET A 55 6.80 7.75 1.20
CA MET A 55 7.41 8.92 1.85
C MET A 55 8.84 8.60 2.29
N TYR A 56 9.78 8.77 1.36
CA TYR A 56 11.16 8.32 1.54
C TYR A 56 11.93 9.05 2.67
N SER A 57 11.49 10.22 3.11
CA SER A 57 12.08 10.92 4.26
C SER A 57 12.04 10.09 5.56
N VAL A 58 11.09 9.15 5.69
CA VAL A 58 11.00 8.24 6.84
C VAL A 58 11.63 6.86 6.59
N TYR A 59 12.21 6.61 5.41
CA TYR A 59 12.88 5.34 5.11
C TYR A 59 14.06 5.03 6.05
N PRO A 60 14.87 6.01 6.51
CA PRO A 60 15.90 5.75 7.51
C PRO A 60 15.37 5.17 8.83
N LEU A 61 14.13 5.51 9.21
CA LEU A 61 13.45 4.89 10.35
C LEU A 61 12.97 3.48 9.99
N ILE A 62 12.22 3.33 8.89
CA ILE A 62 11.59 2.05 8.50
C ILE A 62 12.64 0.95 8.28
N ARG A 63 13.78 1.27 7.69
CA ARG A 63 14.87 0.30 7.42
C ARG A 63 15.49 -0.33 8.69
N GLN A 64 15.26 0.23 9.87
CA GLN A 64 15.70 -0.37 11.14
C GLN A 64 14.82 -1.57 11.56
N TYR A 65 13.68 -1.71 10.92
CA TYR A 65 12.65 -2.70 11.24
C TYR A 65 12.35 -3.67 10.09
N LEU A 66 12.40 -3.18 8.85
CA LEU A 66 12.07 -3.95 7.65
C LEU A 66 13.31 -4.23 6.81
N SER A 67 13.27 -5.34 6.03
CA SER A 67 14.42 -5.85 5.28
C SER A 67 14.67 -5.13 3.95
N GLY A 68 13.66 -4.45 3.41
CA GLY A 68 13.76 -3.83 2.09
C GLY A 68 12.43 -3.28 1.60
N THR A 69 12.31 -3.15 0.28
CA THR A 69 11.15 -2.61 -0.41
C THR A 69 10.64 -3.53 -1.51
N ALA A 70 9.34 -3.48 -1.77
CA ALA A 70 8.70 -4.06 -2.95
C ALA A 70 8.26 -2.93 -3.87
N ALA A 71 8.68 -2.99 -5.14
CA ALA A 71 8.46 -2.00 -6.18
C ALA A 71 7.58 -2.56 -7.30
N SER A 72 6.78 -1.69 -7.92
CA SER A 72 5.89 -2.03 -9.03
C SER A 72 6.44 -1.61 -10.40
N GLY A 73 7.59 -0.94 -10.44
CA GLY A 73 8.23 -0.47 -11.66
C GLY A 73 9.58 0.20 -11.41
N LEU A 74 10.16 0.77 -12.48
CA LEU A 74 11.50 1.32 -12.47
C LEU A 74 11.72 2.41 -11.39
N TYR A 75 10.81 3.37 -11.30
CA TYR A 75 11.02 4.51 -10.39
C TYR A 75 10.90 4.13 -8.92
N GLU A 76 9.98 3.23 -8.58
CA GLU A 76 9.92 2.66 -7.23
C GLU A 76 11.15 1.80 -6.92
N ALA A 77 11.63 1.00 -7.90
CA ALA A 77 12.84 0.21 -7.74
C ALA A 77 14.06 1.09 -7.45
N ARG A 78 14.22 2.17 -8.22
CA ARG A 78 15.28 3.16 -8.01
C ARG A 78 15.14 3.82 -6.63
N LEU A 79 13.94 4.31 -6.28
CA LEU A 79 13.68 4.94 -4.99
C LEU A 79 14.03 4.01 -3.82
N GLY A 80 13.55 2.74 -3.87
CA GLY A 80 13.87 1.75 -2.84
C GLY A 80 15.36 1.50 -2.72
N LYS A 81 16.06 1.34 -3.85
CA LYS A 81 17.51 1.07 -3.83
C LYS A 81 18.34 2.24 -3.33
N THR A 82 17.99 3.48 -3.74
CA THR A 82 18.78 4.67 -3.40
C THR A 82 18.49 5.22 -2.02
N GLU A 83 17.23 5.22 -1.59
CA GLU A 83 16.79 5.87 -0.36
C GLU A 83 16.60 4.89 0.81
N PHE A 84 16.14 3.67 0.53
CA PHE A 84 15.95 2.65 1.57
C PHE A 84 17.25 1.86 1.81
N GLY A 85 17.89 1.36 0.76
CA GLY A 85 19.20 0.70 0.80
C GLY A 85 19.20 -0.75 1.32
N GLY A 86 18.04 -1.40 1.45
CA GLY A 86 17.90 -2.83 1.73
C GLY A 86 17.71 -3.65 0.46
N GLU A 87 17.04 -4.80 0.57
CA GLU A 87 16.63 -5.60 -0.58
C GLU A 87 15.54 -4.86 -1.38
N THR A 88 15.63 -4.93 -2.70
CA THR A 88 14.62 -4.37 -3.60
C THR A 88 14.03 -5.48 -4.45
N HIS A 89 12.76 -5.80 -4.22
CA HIS A 89 11.99 -6.74 -5.02
C HIS A 89 11.15 -5.97 -6.01
N VAL A 90 11.07 -6.44 -7.26
CA VAL A 90 10.28 -5.78 -8.31
C VAL A 90 9.30 -6.76 -8.92
N PHE A 91 8.02 -6.40 -8.92
CA PHE A 91 6.98 -7.09 -9.68
C PHE A 91 6.24 -6.10 -10.58
N SER A 92 6.13 -6.42 -11.85
CA SER A 92 5.24 -5.73 -12.79
C SER A 92 4.44 -6.74 -13.60
N ALA A 93 3.17 -6.44 -13.89
CA ALA A 93 2.35 -7.30 -14.75
C ALA A 93 2.96 -7.46 -16.16
N ALA A 94 3.66 -6.43 -16.64
CA ALA A 94 4.48 -6.48 -17.84
C ALA A 94 5.65 -5.50 -17.71
N TYR A 95 6.83 -5.92 -18.15
CA TYR A 95 8.03 -5.08 -18.18
C TYR A 95 8.20 -4.42 -19.55
N ARG A 96 8.47 -3.13 -19.57
CA ARG A 96 8.87 -2.40 -20.77
C ARG A 96 10.27 -2.85 -21.18
N PRO A 97 10.47 -3.24 -22.45
CA PRO A 97 11.78 -3.72 -22.90
C PRO A 97 12.91 -2.67 -22.79
N ASP A 98 12.57 -1.41 -22.96
CA ASP A 98 13.48 -0.27 -22.87
C ASP A 98 13.88 0.11 -21.44
N GLU A 99 13.11 -0.31 -20.42
CA GLU A 99 13.39 -0.05 -19.00
C GLU A 99 14.02 -1.26 -18.28
N PHE A 100 13.91 -2.46 -18.85
CA PHE A 100 14.24 -3.69 -18.15
C PHE A 100 15.71 -3.77 -17.70
N ASP A 101 16.63 -3.34 -18.55
CA ASP A 101 18.07 -3.35 -18.23
C ASP A 101 18.40 -2.32 -17.13
N GLU A 102 17.66 -1.21 -17.04
CA GLU A 102 17.80 -0.26 -15.95
C GLU A 102 17.22 -0.81 -14.63
N ILE A 103 16.07 -1.51 -14.67
CA ILE A 103 15.50 -2.19 -13.50
C ILE A 103 16.50 -3.16 -12.86
N LEU A 104 17.28 -3.90 -13.70
CA LEU A 104 18.32 -4.83 -13.22
C LEU A 104 19.38 -4.14 -12.34
N ASN A 105 19.63 -2.85 -12.53
CA ASN A 105 20.61 -2.12 -11.72
C ASN A 105 20.12 -1.86 -10.28
N TYR A 106 18.80 -1.82 -10.08
CA TYR A 106 18.20 -1.50 -8.78
C TYR A 106 17.61 -2.72 -8.07
N ALA A 107 17.12 -3.71 -8.81
CA ALA A 107 16.46 -4.88 -8.27
C ALA A 107 17.46 -5.93 -7.75
N ASP A 108 17.11 -6.58 -6.65
CA ASP A 108 17.76 -7.81 -6.16
C ASP A 108 16.93 -9.04 -6.56
N HIS A 109 15.59 -8.93 -6.51
CA HIS A 109 14.66 -9.95 -6.98
C HIS A 109 13.73 -9.36 -8.06
N ILE A 110 13.54 -10.09 -9.15
CA ILE A 110 12.61 -9.73 -10.23
C ILE A 110 11.55 -10.81 -10.35
N VAL A 111 10.30 -10.44 -10.15
CA VAL A 111 9.16 -11.36 -10.22
C VAL A 111 8.45 -11.18 -11.56
N PHE A 112 8.38 -12.24 -12.33
CA PHE A 112 7.68 -12.31 -13.60
C PHE A 112 6.21 -12.67 -13.41
N ASN A 113 5.37 -12.16 -14.27
CA ASN A 113 3.93 -12.39 -14.23
C ASN A 113 3.52 -13.64 -15.02
N THR A 114 4.28 -14.00 -16.06
CA THR A 114 3.96 -15.13 -16.94
C THR A 114 5.20 -15.94 -17.29
N PRO A 115 5.02 -17.24 -17.66
CA PRO A 115 6.08 -18.09 -18.19
C PRO A 115 6.81 -17.46 -19.39
N GLY A 116 6.08 -16.79 -20.28
CA GLY A 116 6.66 -16.08 -21.44
C GLY A 116 7.64 -14.97 -21.05
N GLN A 117 7.39 -14.26 -19.94
CA GLN A 117 8.34 -13.27 -19.44
C GLN A 117 9.61 -13.94 -18.90
N VAL A 118 9.50 -15.11 -18.24
CA VAL A 118 10.67 -15.88 -17.77
C VAL A 118 11.52 -16.29 -18.94
N LEU A 119 10.93 -16.83 -20.00
CA LEU A 119 11.65 -17.21 -21.24
C LEU A 119 12.34 -16.00 -21.90
N LYS A 120 11.68 -14.85 -21.90
CA LYS A 120 12.21 -13.62 -22.50
C LYS A 120 13.37 -13.00 -21.72
N TYR A 121 13.29 -13.00 -20.39
CA TYR A 121 14.19 -12.21 -19.55
C TYR A 121 15.01 -13.01 -18.54
N GLY A 122 14.66 -14.28 -18.28
CA GLY A 122 15.30 -15.09 -17.23
C GLY A 122 16.80 -15.23 -17.38
N GLU A 123 17.29 -15.39 -18.61
CA GLU A 123 18.73 -15.45 -18.88
C GLU A 123 19.46 -14.12 -18.59
N LYS A 124 18.81 -12.96 -18.85
CA LYS A 124 19.35 -11.65 -18.47
C LYS A 124 19.46 -11.49 -16.96
N VAL A 125 18.41 -11.86 -16.22
CA VAL A 125 18.39 -11.82 -14.74
C VAL A 125 19.51 -12.69 -14.15
N LYS A 126 19.65 -13.90 -14.68
CA LYS A 126 20.69 -14.85 -14.25
C LYS A 126 22.10 -14.31 -14.52
N LYS A 127 22.37 -13.74 -15.72
CA LYS A 127 23.66 -13.11 -16.07
C LYS A 127 23.97 -11.90 -15.21
N ALA A 128 22.96 -11.14 -14.82
CA ALA A 128 23.11 -10.01 -13.90
C ALA A 128 23.34 -10.44 -12.42
N GLY A 129 23.34 -11.74 -12.12
CA GLY A 129 23.49 -12.26 -10.76
C GLY A 129 22.29 -11.95 -9.84
N LYS A 130 21.13 -11.67 -10.43
CA LYS A 130 19.91 -11.36 -9.71
C LYS A 130 19.02 -12.59 -9.56
N GLN A 131 18.02 -12.51 -8.69
CA GLN A 131 17.08 -13.60 -8.46
C GLN A 131 15.80 -13.40 -9.27
N ALA A 132 15.34 -14.46 -9.93
CA ALA A 132 14.09 -14.45 -10.66
C ALA A 132 13.01 -15.21 -9.89
N GLY A 133 11.78 -14.67 -9.90
CA GLY A 133 10.60 -15.33 -9.41
C GLY A 133 9.46 -15.36 -10.43
N LEU A 134 8.50 -16.22 -10.20
CA LEU A 134 7.26 -16.26 -10.96
C LEU A 134 6.07 -16.03 -10.02
N ARG A 135 5.21 -15.07 -10.34
CA ARG A 135 3.96 -14.87 -9.61
C ARG A 135 2.96 -15.94 -9.99
N LEU A 136 2.48 -16.65 -8.98
CA LEU A 136 1.47 -17.69 -9.11
C LEU A 136 0.08 -17.14 -8.77
N ASN A 137 -0.93 -17.57 -9.51
CA ASN A 137 -2.33 -17.30 -9.21
C ASN A 137 -3.02 -18.63 -8.86
N PRO A 138 -3.36 -18.87 -7.59
CA PRO A 138 -4.02 -20.11 -7.18
C PRO A 138 -5.49 -20.18 -7.60
N GLU A 139 -6.05 -19.14 -8.24
CA GLU A 139 -7.47 -19.07 -8.64
C GLU A 139 -8.39 -19.34 -7.43
N CYS A 140 -7.99 -18.84 -6.27
CA CYS A 140 -8.72 -18.94 -5.02
C CYS A 140 -8.83 -17.55 -4.42
N SER A 141 -10.03 -17.06 -4.29
CA SER A 141 -10.35 -15.76 -3.70
C SER A 141 -11.08 -15.94 -2.40
N THR A 142 -10.78 -15.03 -1.46
CA THR A 142 -11.50 -14.83 -0.20
C THR A 142 -12.10 -13.42 -0.13
N GLN A 143 -12.08 -12.67 -1.25
CA GLN A 143 -12.67 -11.34 -1.34
C GLN A 143 -14.18 -11.43 -1.51
N GLU A 144 -14.94 -10.98 -0.51
CA GLU A 144 -16.39 -10.88 -0.58
C GLU A 144 -16.80 -9.46 -1.02
N GLY A 145 -17.60 -9.38 -2.09
CA GLY A 145 -18.22 -8.12 -2.53
C GLY A 145 -17.34 -7.15 -3.32
N HIS A 146 -16.06 -7.43 -3.53
CA HIS A 146 -15.10 -6.52 -4.18
C HIS A 146 -14.30 -7.18 -5.29
N ALA A 147 -14.96 -7.78 -6.27
CA ALA A 147 -14.32 -8.49 -7.40
C ALA A 147 -13.27 -7.66 -8.15
N ILE A 148 -13.40 -6.32 -8.15
CA ILE A 148 -12.46 -5.41 -8.82
C ILE A 148 -11.07 -5.40 -8.15
N TYR A 149 -10.98 -5.75 -6.86
CA TYR A 149 -9.73 -5.79 -6.08
C TYR A 149 -9.21 -7.19 -5.84
N ASP A 150 -9.92 -8.19 -6.36
CA ASP A 150 -9.54 -9.59 -6.23
C ASP A 150 -8.43 -9.95 -7.22
N PRO A 151 -7.18 -10.16 -6.75
CA PRO A 151 -6.08 -10.51 -7.63
C PRO A 151 -6.21 -11.92 -8.22
N CYS A 152 -7.11 -12.74 -7.70
CA CYS A 152 -7.32 -14.12 -8.11
C CYS A 152 -8.65 -14.35 -8.86
N ALA A 153 -9.43 -13.29 -9.11
CA ALA A 153 -10.68 -13.37 -9.85
C ALA A 153 -10.49 -13.87 -11.30
N PRO A 154 -11.51 -14.50 -11.90
CA PRO A 154 -11.52 -14.80 -13.32
C PRO A 154 -11.25 -13.54 -14.16
N GLY A 155 -10.31 -13.63 -15.12
CA GLY A 155 -9.89 -12.48 -15.94
C GLY A 155 -8.87 -11.55 -15.27
N SER A 156 -8.42 -11.85 -14.06
CA SER A 156 -7.30 -11.13 -13.45
C SER A 156 -6.05 -11.25 -14.32
N ARG A 157 -5.38 -10.10 -14.56
CA ARG A 157 -4.10 -10.09 -15.27
C ARG A 157 -2.90 -10.45 -14.38
N MET A 158 -3.13 -10.81 -13.11
CA MET A 158 -2.09 -10.97 -12.10
C MET A 158 -1.76 -12.42 -11.84
N GLY A 159 -0.54 -12.82 -12.23
CA GLY A 159 0.02 -14.13 -11.92
C GLY A 159 -0.35 -15.22 -12.91
N THR A 160 0.39 -16.30 -12.82
CA THR A 160 0.29 -17.48 -13.68
C THR A 160 -0.57 -18.54 -13.02
N THR A 161 -1.60 -19.00 -13.71
CA THR A 161 -2.46 -20.13 -13.28
C THR A 161 -1.82 -21.46 -13.63
N LEU A 162 -2.32 -22.55 -13.04
CA LEU A 162 -1.83 -23.90 -13.35
C LEU A 162 -2.03 -24.28 -14.82
N PRO A 163 -3.18 -23.99 -15.48
CA PRO A 163 -3.33 -24.18 -16.91
C PRO A 163 -2.26 -23.45 -17.75
N MET A 164 -1.95 -22.18 -17.43
CA MET A 164 -0.91 -21.43 -18.14
C MET A 164 0.48 -22.08 -18.02
N LEU A 165 0.81 -22.70 -16.89
CA LEU A 165 2.06 -23.46 -16.75
C LEU A 165 2.05 -24.71 -17.64
N SER A 166 0.93 -25.39 -17.72
CA SER A 166 0.78 -26.59 -18.55
C SER A 166 0.88 -26.26 -20.05
N GLU A 167 0.30 -25.16 -20.49
CA GLU A 167 0.33 -24.67 -21.87
C GLU A 167 1.74 -24.16 -22.27
N ALA A 168 2.54 -23.68 -21.33
CA ALA A 168 3.92 -23.23 -21.59
C ALA A 168 4.90 -24.35 -21.96
N GLY A 169 4.45 -25.61 -21.98
CA GLY A 169 5.26 -26.78 -22.27
C GLY A 169 5.92 -27.38 -21.02
N ASN A 170 7.11 -27.94 -21.16
CA ASN A 170 7.80 -28.61 -20.06
C ASN A 170 8.35 -27.58 -19.04
N PHE A 171 7.49 -27.12 -18.11
CA PHE A 171 7.82 -26.11 -17.10
C PHE A 171 9.10 -26.44 -16.32
N GLU A 172 9.28 -27.70 -15.93
CA GLU A 172 10.42 -28.12 -15.12
C GLU A 172 11.76 -28.02 -15.87
N GLU A 173 11.75 -28.21 -17.18
CA GLU A 173 12.97 -28.15 -17.99
C GLU A 173 13.25 -26.77 -18.58
N THR A 174 12.18 -26.02 -18.89
CA THR A 174 12.33 -24.79 -19.70
C THR A 174 12.23 -23.50 -18.87
N ILE A 175 11.49 -23.50 -17.76
CA ILE A 175 11.15 -22.30 -16.98
C ILE A 175 11.77 -22.37 -15.58
N LEU A 176 11.53 -23.45 -14.85
CA LEU A 176 12.00 -23.63 -13.49
C LEU A 176 13.52 -23.41 -13.30
N PRO A 177 14.41 -23.77 -14.24
CA PRO A 177 15.86 -23.53 -14.11
C PRO A 177 16.27 -22.06 -14.04
N TYR A 178 15.38 -21.14 -14.41
CA TYR A 178 15.61 -19.70 -14.26
C TYR A 178 15.08 -19.14 -12.94
N LEU A 179 14.21 -19.91 -12.23
CA LEU A 179 13.52 -19.42 -11.05
C LEU A 179 14.30 -19.69 -9.76
N ASN A 180 14.35 -18.69 -8.91
CA ASN A 180 14.85 -18.77 -7.54
C ASN A 180 13.71 -18.78 -6.51
N GLY A 181 12.51 -18.38 -6.89
CA GLY A 181 11.36 -18.31 -6.00
C GLY A 181 10.02 -18.19 -6.69
N PHE A 182 8.98 -18.27 -5.87
CA PHE A 182 7.61 -18.00 -6.27
C PHE A 182 7.04 -16.84 -5.45
N HIS A 183 6.16 -16.08 -6.07
CA HIS A 183 5.43 -14.99 -5.46
C HIS A 183 3.93 -15.25 -5.55
N MET A 184 3.21 -14.94 -4.51
CA MET A 184 1.74 -15.02 -4.45
C MET A 184 1.22 -13.76 -3.76
N HIS A 185 0.28 -13.07 -4.37
CA HIS A 185 -0.40 -11.93 -3.74
C HIS A 185 -1.89 -12.16 -3.92
N THR A 186 -2.52 -12.73 -2.91
CA THR A 186 -3.90 -13.23 -2.95
C THR A 186 -4.85 -12.43 -2.06
N LEU A 187 -4.32 -11.54 -1.24
CA LEU A 187 -5.06 -10.79 -0.23
C LEU A 187 -5.16 -9.30 -0.58
N CYS A 188 -6.22 -8.66 -0.10
CA CYS A 188 -6.39 -7.23 -0.02
C CYS A 188 -7.09 -6.91 1.30
N GLU A 189 -6.40 -6.24 2.24
CA GLU A 189 -6.88 -5.84 3.56
C GLU A 189 -7.46 -6.98 4.44
N GLN A 190 -6.88 -8.18 4.34
CA GLN A 190 -7.42 -9.38 4.96
C GLN A 190 -6.58 -9.91 6.13
N ASN A 191 -7.17 -10.84 6.89
CA ASN A 191 -6.57 -11.49 8.03
C ASN A 191 -5.84 -12.79 7.62
N SER A 192 -5.22 -13.47 8.56
CA SER A 192 -4.38 -14.65 8.31
C SER A 192 -5.15 -15.94 8.04
N ASP A 193 -6.45 -16.00 8.31
CA ASP A 193 -7.34 -17.10 7.90
C ASP A 193 -7.60 -17.09 6.38
N ASP A 194 -7.73 -15.92 5.80
CA ASP A 194 -7.77 -15.75 4.36
C ASP A 194 -6.47 -16.21 3.70
N LEU A 195 -5.31 -15.86 4.30
CA LEU A 195 -4.03 -16.41 3.86
C LEU A 195 -4.00 -17.94 3.96
N GLU A 196 -4.46 -18.53 5.07
CA GLU A 196 -4.48 -20.00 5.24
C GLU A 196 -5.29 -20.67 4.15
N THR A 197 -6.43 -20.08 3.76
CA THR A 197 -7.30 -20.57 2.69
C THR A 197 -6.62 -20.50 1.32
N THR A 198 -6.10 -19.34 0.95
CA THR A 198 -5.47 -19.14 -0.36
C THR A 198 -4.14 -19.87 -0.48
N LEU A 199 -3.39 -20.00 0.62
CA LEU A 199 -2.15 -20.77 0.67
C LEU A 199 -2.41 -22.27 0.47
N ARG A 200 -3.46 -22.83 1.06
CA ARG A 200 -3.85 -24.24 0.82
C ARG A 200 -4.12 -24.48 -0.66
N ALA A 201 -4.88 -23.63 -1.32
CA ALA A 201 -5.13 -23.74 -2.76
C ALA A 201 -3.82 -23.63 -3.58
N ALA A 202 -2.89 -22.77 -3.16
CA ALA A 202 -1.58 -22.65 -3.80
C ALA A 202 -0.73 -23.91 -3.60
N GLU A 203 -0.73 -24.49 -2.40
CA GLU A 203 -0.02 -25.75 -2.12
C GLU A 203 -0.59 -26.93 -2.91
N GLU A 204 -1.90 -27.03 -3.05
CA GLU A 204 -2.56 -28.05 -3.85
C GLU A 204 -2.15 -27.99 -5.34
N LYS A 205 -2.08 -26.78 -5.90
CA LYS A 205 -1.77 -26.57 -7.32
C LYS A 205 -0.28 -26.55 -7.63
N PHE A 206 0.54 -25.96 -6.78
CA PHE A 206 1.94 -25.62 -7.06
C PHE A 206 2.94 -26.20 -6.06
N GLY A 207 2.48 -26.81 -4.97
CA GLY A 207 3.33 -27.27 -3.85
C GLY A 207 4.45 -28.24 -4.26
N ALA A 208 4.28 -29.01 -5.34
CA ALA A 208 5.31 -29.91 -5.88
C ALA A 208 6.60 -29.17 -6.27
N TRP A 209 6.54 -27.87 -6.52
CA TRP A 209 7.68 -27.05 -6.93
C TRP A 209 8.25 -26.17 -5.82
N PHE A 210 7.56 -26.00 -4.69
CA PHE A 210 7.99 -25.10 -3.62
C PHE A 210 9.36 -25.48 -3.04
N SER A 211 9.66 -26.77 -2.89
CA SER A 211 10.99 -27.23 -2.43
C SER A 211 12.09 -27.15 -3.50
N LYS A 212 11.76 -26.79 -4.74
CA LYS A 212 12.72 -26.65 -5.85
C LYS A 212 13.25 -25.21 -5.99
N VAL A 213 12.79 -24.29 -5.16
CA VAL A 213 13.19 -22.87 -5.16
C VAL A 213 13.76 -22.48 -3.80
N LYS A 214 14.34 -21.28 -3.70
CA LYS A 214 14.98 -20.78 -2.49
C LYS A 214 14.03 -20.00 -1.59
N TRP A 215 13.03 -19.37 -2.17
CA TRP A 215 12.12 -18.49 -1.44
C TRP A 215 10.69 -18.51 -1.96
N LEU A 216 9.76 -18.22 -1.05
CA LEU A 216 8.36 -17.94 -1.32
C LEU A 216 8.04 -16.53 -0.82
N ASN A 217 7.42 -15.70 -1.65
CA ASN A 217 6.93 -14.39 -1.30
C ASN A 217 5.39 -14.44 -1.29
N LEU A 218 4.78 -14.21 -0.15
CA LEU A 218 3.33 -14.28 0.04
C LEU A 218 2.63 -12.94 -0.27
N GLY A 219 3.38 -11.95 -0.77
CA GLY A 219 2.85 -10.66 -1.20
C GLY A 219 2.37 -9.77 -0.08
N GLY A 220 1.50 -8.84 -0.44
CA GLY A 220 0.87 -7.88 0.45
C GLY A 220 -0.58 -8.21 0.80
N GLY A 221 -1.33 -7.19 1.25
CA GLY A 221 -2.73 -7.32 1.66
C GLY A 221 -2.91 -7.88 3.08
N HIS A 222 -1.81 -8.13 3.80
CA HIS A 222 -1.81 -8.59 5.18
C HIS A 222 -1.92 -7.41 6.16
N HIS A 223 -3.04 -7.25 6.84
CA HIS A 223 -3.26 -6.18 7.83
C HIS A 223 -2.64 -6.50 9.20
N ILE A 224 -1.36 -6.86 9.24
CA ILE A 224 -0.63 -7.40 10.40
C ILE A 224 -0.72 -6.50 11.64
N THR A 225 -0.78 -5.19 11.46
CA THR A 225 -0.83 -4.20 12.53
C THR A 225 -2.25 -3.85 12.98
N ARG A 226 -3.27 -4.35 12.28
CA ARG A 226 -4.67 -4.23 12.70
C ARG A 226 -4.89 -4.98 14.02
N GLU A 227 -5.70 -4.43 14.91
CA GLU A 227 -5.86 -4.93 16.27
C GLU A 227 -6.40 -6.36 16.32
N ASP A 228 -7.34 -6.69 15.43
CA ASP A 228 -7.99 -8.01 15.32
C ASP A 228 -7.21 -9.03 14.46
N TYR A 229 -6.03 -8.67 13.95
CA TYR A 229 -5.25 -9.57 13.10
C TYR A 229 -4.64 -10.74 13.90
N ASP A 230 -4.87 -11.98 13.47
CA ASP A 230 -4.29 -13.16 14.11
C ASP A 230 -2.83 -13.41 13.70
N ARG A 231 -1.92 -12.66 14.34
CA ARG A 231 -0.46 -12.83 14.14
C ARG A 231 0.05 -14.21 14.52
N LYS A 232 -0.58 -14.90 15.48
CA LYS A 232 -0.17 -16.26 15.87
C LYS A 232 -0.37 -17.24 14.73
N ARG A 233 -1.49 -17.14 14.02
CA ARG A 233 -1.77 -17.95 12.82
C ARG A 233 -0.77 -17.65 11.71
N LEU A 234 -0.51 -16.39 11.41
CA LEU A 234 0.50 -16.00 10.40
C LEU A 234 1.87 -16.63 10.72
N ILE A 235 2.34 -16.50 11.96
CA ILE A 235 3.63 -17.06 12.41
C ILE A 235 3.65 -18.58 12.21
N ARG A 236 2.56 -19.28 12.57
CA ARG A 236 2.44 -20.74 12.36
C ARG A 236 2.51 -21.11 10.89
N LEU A 237 1.78 -20.42 10.03
CA LEU A 237 1.75 -20.67 8.58
C LEU A 237 3.14 -20.48 7.95
N VAL A 238 3.78 -19.36 8.25
CA VAL A 238 5.13 -19.06 7.74
C VAL A 238 6.16 -20.07 8.20
N ARG A 239 6.16 -20.45 9.48
CA ARG A 239 7.06 -21.50 10.01
C ARG A 239 6.80 -22.83 9.32
N GLY A 240 5.53 -23.21 9.15
CA GLY A 240 5.15 -24.45 8.47
C GLY A 240 5.68 -24.52 7.03
N LEU A 241 5.61 -23.43 6.27
CA LEU A 241 6.19 -23.35 4.92
C LEU A 241 7.70 -23.53 4.93
N ARG A 242 8.40 -22.84 5.84
CA ARG A 242 9.86 -22.92 5.97
C ARG A 242 10.32 -24.33 6.34
N GLU A 243 9.65 -24.95 7.30
CA GLU A 243 9.96 -26.31 7.73
C GLU A 243 9.65 -27.36 6.65
N LYS A 244 8.50 -27.23 5.97
CA LYS A 244 8.04 -28.19 4.96
C LYS A 244 8.85 -28.15 3.67
N TYR A 245 9.23 -26.94 3.22
CA TYR A 245 9.85 -26.75 1.90
C TYR A 245 11.31 -26.30 1.94
N GLY A 246 11.85 -25.92 3.10
CA GLY A 246 13.22 -25.46 3.24
C GLY A 246 13.49 -24.09 2.60
N VAL A 247 12.49 -23.21 2.56
CA VAL A 247 12.52 -21.92 1.84
C VAL A 247 12.61 -20.73 2.79
N GLU A 248 13.16 -19.61 2.31
CA GLU A 248 12.94 -18.31 2.91
C GLU A 248 11.53 -17.80 2.58
N VAL A 249 10.90 -17.06 3.49
CA VAL A 249 9.57 -16.49 3.27
C VAL A 249 9.64 -14.98 3.36
N TYR A 250 8.98 -14.31 2.40
CA TYR A 250 8.82 -12.86 2.33
C TYR A 250 7.36 -12.47 2.44
N LEU A 251 7.11 -11.29 3.04
CA LEU A 251 5.82 -10.61 3.07
C LEU A 251 6.01 -9.17 2.56
N GLU A 252 5.02 -8.61 1.87
CA GLU A 252 5.05 -7.28 1.28
C GLU A 252 3.87 -6.39 1.77
N PRO A 253 3.64 -6.23 3.08
CA PRO A 253 2.60 -5.32 3.53
C PRO A 253 2.95 -3.89 3.13
N GLY A 254 1.94 -3.14 2.68
CA GLY A 254 2.07 -1.71 2.46
C GLY A 254 1.29 -0.94 3.52
N GLU A 255 -0.01 -1.13 3.55
CA GLU A 255 -0.93 -0.47 4.47
C GLU A 255 -0.59 -0.74 5.94
N ALA A 256 -0.32 -1.99 6.31
CA ALA A 256 0.02 -2.35 7.68
C ALA A 256 1.24 -1.61 8.23
N VAL A 257 2.13 -1.08 7.38
CA VAL A 257 3.28 -0.28 7.83
C VAL A 257 2.82 1.06 8.40
N VAL A 258 1.83 1.68 7.79
CA VAL A 258 1.38 3.04 8.12
C VAL A 258 -0.08 3.11 8.56
N LEU A 259 -0.71 1.97 8.84
CA LEU A 259 -2.11 1.88 9.26
C LEU A 259 -2.35 2.77 10.49
N ASN A 260 -3.31 3.69 10.37
CA ASN A 260 -3.64 4.69 11.39
C ASN A 260 -2.45 5.57 11.86
N ALA A 261 -1.35 5.63 11.11
CA ALA A 261 -0.16 6.42 11.44
C ALA A 261 -0.08 7.75 10.67
N GLY A 262 -1.07 8.04 9.84
CA GLY A 262 -1.10 9.29 9.09
C GLY A 262 -2.50 9.90 8.99
N PHE A 263 -2.50 11.21 8.76
CA PHE A 263 -3.71 12.03 8.73
C PHE A 263 -3.66 12.98 7.53
N LEU A 264 -4.84 13.42 7.08
CA LEU A 264 -4.98 14.56 6.19
C LEU A 264 -5.71 15.68 6.94
N VAL A 265 -5.05 16.80 7.10
CA VAL A 265 -5.61 18.00 7.73
C VAL A 265 -6.09 18.95 6.63
N THR A 266 -7.33 19.38 6.75
CA THR A 266 -8.02 20.25 5.78
C THR A 266 -8.76 21.37 6.49
N SER A 267 -9.14 22.41 5.75
CA SER A 267 -9.95 23.51 6.24
C SER A 267 -11.25 23.63 5.45
N VAL A 268 -12.31 24.05 6.12
CA VAL A 268 -13.58 24.44 5.49
C VAL A 268 -13.39 25.77 4.77
N LEU A 269 -13.63 25.81 3.47
CA LEU A 269 -13.57 27.01 2.65
C LEU A 269 -14.92 27.76 2.66
N GLU A 270 -16.03 27.01 2.58
CA GLU A 270 -17.36 27.56 2.49
C GLU A 270 -18.40 26.58 3.02
N THR A 271 -19.49 27.08 3.55
CA THR A 271 -20.68 26.31 3.91
C THR A 271 -21.90 26.82 3.14
N MET A 272 -22.73 25.91 2.63
CA MET A 272 -23.93 26.23 1.89
C MET A 272 -25.06 25.24 2.18
N GLU A 273 -26.28 25.59 1.74
CA GLU A 273 -27.44 24.71 1.83
C GLU A 273 -28.07 24.49 0.43
N ASN A 274 -28.25 23.22 0.10
CA ASN A 274 -29.01 22.82 -1.08
C ASN A 274 -29.68 21.47 -0.78
N GLY A 275 -30.90 21.57 -0.20
CA GLY A 275 -31.61 20.39 0.29
C GLY A 275 -30.98 19.70 1.49
N MET A 276 -29.70 19.98 1.78
CA MET A 276 -28.94 19.58 2.96
C MET A 276 -27.79 20.56 3.19
N GLN A 277 -27.18 20.51 4.38
CA GLN A 277 -25.98 21.30 4.67
C GLN A 277 -24.77 20.68 3.94
N ILE A 278 -23.95 21.53 3.32
CA ILE A 278 -22.76 21.15 2.56
C ILE A 278 -21.59 21.99 3.05
N ALA A 279 -20.43 21.38 3.20
CA ALA A 279 -19.18 22.07 3.45
C ALA A 279 -18.17 21.75 2.33
N ILE A 280 -17.64 22.80 1.70
CA ILE A 280 -16.59 22.72 0.70
C ILE A 280 -15.25 22.87 1.42
N LEU A 281 -14.37 21.89 1.22
CA LEU A 281 -13.07 21.83 1.84
C LEU A 281 -11.96 22.27 0.87
N ASP A 282 -10.78 22.61 1.39
CA ASP A 282 -9.58 22.84 0.57
C ASP A 282 -8.87 21.55 0.13
N THR A 283 -9.42 20.40 0.51
CA THR A 283 -9.03 19.07 -0.01
C THR A 283 -10.08 18.52 -0.97
N SER A 284 -9.67 17.60 -1.84
CA SER A 284 -10.51 16.98 -2.87
C SER A 284 -10.42 15.46 -2.74
N ALA A 285 -11.56 14.76 -2.84
CA ALA A 285 -11.57 13.31 -2.93
C ALA A 285 -10.81 12.86 -4.18
N ALA A 286 -11.10 13.46 -5.33
CA ALA A 286 -10.51 13.09 -6.61
C ALA A 286 -8.99 13.34 -6.67
N CYS A 287 -8.49 14.38 -5.99
CA CYS A 287 -7.08 14.78 -6.09
C CYS A 287 -6.22 14.25 -4.95
N HIS A 288 -6.75 14.18 -3.73
CA HIS A 288 -5.94 13.98 -2.53
C HIS A 288 -6.22 12.65 -1.81
N MET A 289 -7.37 12.04 -2.03
CA MET A 289 -7.78 10.74 -1.49
C MET A 289 -8.57 9.95 -2.56
N PRO A 290 -7.97 9.64 -3.72
CA PRO A 290 -8.70 9.15 -4.88
C PRO A 290 -9.40 7.81 -4.63
N ASP A 291 -8.94 7.00 -3.69
CA ASP A 291 -9.59 5.74 -3.33
C ASP A 291 -11.00 5.92 -2.76
N VAL A 292 -11.33 7.11 -2.22
CA VAL A 292 -12.72 7.44 -1.83
C VAL A 292 -13.67 7.31 -3.02
N LEU A 293 -13.21 7.60 -4.24
CA LEU A 293 -13.99 7.49 -5.49
C LEU A 293 -13.71 6.20 -6.26
N GLU A 294 -12.45 5.71 -6.27
CA GLU A 294 -12.03 4.53 -7.03
C GLU A 294 -12.41 3.23 -6.33
N MET A 295 -12.36 3.23 -4.99
CA MET A 295 -12.68 2.11 -4.10
C MET A 295 -13.78 2.49 -3.09
N PRO A 296 -14.92 3.02 -3.49
CA PRO A 296 -15.81 3.84 -2.69
C PRO A 296 -15.90 3.45 -1.21
N TYR A 297 -15.37 4.28 -0.36
CA TYR A 297 -15.47 4.18 1.09
C TYR A 297 -15.61 5.57 1.71
N ARG A 298 -16.07 5.65 2.94
CA ARG A 298 -16.14 6.89 3.70
C ARG A 298 -14.92 6.96 4.65
N PRO A 299 -13.95 7.85 4.40
CA PRO A 299 -12.76 7.93 5.24
C PRO A 299 -13.12 8.32 6.68
N PRO A 300 -12.42 7.77 7.70
CA PRO A 300 -12.66 8.15 9.07
C PRO A 300 -12.34 9.62 9.30
N LEU A 301 -13.32 10.38 9.80
CA LEU A 301 -13.16 11.78 10.18
C LEU A 301 -13.21 11.88 11.71
N ILE A 302 -12.11 12.33 12.29
CA ILE A 302 -11.94 12.28 13.74
C ILE A 302 -12.85 13.32 14.42
N GLY A 303 -13.61 12.85 15.43
CA GLY A 303 -14.59 13.66 16.15
C GLY A 303 -15.94 13.80 15.45
N ALA A 304 -16.09 13.31 14.20
CA ALA A 304 -17.37 13.26 13.51
C ALA A 304 -18.09 11.91 13.76
N GLY A 305 -19.40 11.90 13.57
CA GLY A 305 -20.24 10.72 13.61
C GLY A 305 -20.79 10.34 12.23
N GLU A 306 -21.56 9.26 12.20
CA GLU A 306 -22.36 8.88 11.03
C GLU A 306 -23.40 9.95 10.70
N ALA A 307 -23.86 9.99 9.45
CA ALA A 307 -24.92 10.94 9.05
C ALA A 307 -26.15 10.80 9.96
N GLY A 308 -26.55 11.90 10.60
CA GLY A 308 -27.69 11.93 11.53
C GLY A 308 -27.41 11.43 12.97
N GLU A 309 -26.22 10.97 13.27
CA GLU A 309 -25.85 10.55 14.63
C GLU A 309 -25.73 11.74 15.59
N LYS A 310 -25.23 12.88 15.09
CA LYS A 310 -25.07 14.13 15.83
C LYS A 310 -25.98 15.21 15.28
N PRO A 311 -26.19 16.34 16.00
CA PRO A 311 -27.16 17.38 15.62
C PRO A 311 -26.98 18.01 14.24
N TYR A 312 -25.76 18.10 13.74
CA TYR A 312 -25.47 18.82 12.50
C TYR A 312 -24.83 17.88 11.47
N THR A 313 -25.58 17.52 10.41
CA THR A 313 -25.09 16.68 9.33
C THR A 313 -24.67 17.53 8.14
N PHE A 314 -23.45 17.32 7.63
CA PHE A 314 -22.90 17.98 6.46
C PHE A 314 -22.44 16.94 5.44
N ARG A 315 -22.69 17.21 4.17
CA ARG A 315 -21.96 16.60 3.06
C ARG A 315 -20.65 17.35 2.87
N LEU A 316 -19.54 16.63 2.89
CA LEU A 316 -18.20 17.17 2.65
C LEU A 316 -17.80 16.94 1.20
N GLY A 317 -17.35 17.97 0.52
CA GLY A 317 -16.87 17.90 -0.85
C GLY A 317 -15.65 18.76 -1.11
N GLY A 318 -14.97 18.50 -2.21
CA GLY A 318 -13.81 19.26 -2.66
C GLY A 318 -14.22 20.46 -3.54
N PRO A 319 -13.26 21.35 -3.87
CA PRO A 319 -13.52 22.56 -4.64
C PRO A 319 -13.37 22.36 -6.16
N THR A 320 -13.19 21.12 -6.65
CA THR A 320 -13.02 20.86 -8.08
C THR A 320 -14.32 20.97 -8.85
N CYS A 321 -14.23 21.13 -10.18
CA CYS A 321 -15.39 21.13 -11.07
C CYS A 321 -15.98 19.73 -11.34
N LEU A 322 -15.42 18.68 -10.76
CA LEU A 322 -15.98 17.33 -10.82
C LEU A 322 -17.19 17.26 -9.87
N SER A 323 -18.39 17.12 -10.40
CA SER A 323 -19.61 17.05 -9.57
C SER A 323 -19.61 15.89 -8.57
N GLY A 324 -18.85 14.83 -8.86
CA GLY A 324 -18.63 13.68 -7.98
C GLY A 324 -17.49 13.86 -6.97
N ASP A 325 -16.87 15.03 -6.83
CA ASP A 325 -15.82 15.30 -5.84
C ASP A 325 -16.44 15.43 -4.43
N CYS A 326 -17.01 14.32 -3.97
CA CYS A 326 -17.72 14.19 -2.71
C CYS A 326 -16.98 13.20 -1.82
N ILE A 327 -16.66 13.61 -0.58
CA ILE A 327 -15.92 12.78 0.39
C ILE A 327 -16.91 11.90 1.17
N GLY A 328 -18.04 12.46 1.59
CA GLY A 328 -19.05 11.71 2.34
C GLY A 328 -19.92 12.59 3.22
N ASP A 329 -20.91 11.98 3.85
CA ASP A 329 -21.82 12.63 4.79
C ASP A 329 -21.39 12.31 6.23
N TYR A 330 -21.25 13.36 7.04
CA TYR A 330 -20.76 13.29 8.43
C TYR A 330 -21.63 14.15 9.35
N SER A 331 -21.70 13.79 10.63
CA SER A 331 -22.38 14.62 11.62
C SER A 331 -21.44 15.14 12.69
N PHE A 332 -21.78 16.31 13.25
CA PHE A 332 -20.96 17.09 14.18
C PHE A 332 -21.79 17.57 15.37
N ASP A 333 -21.12 17.82 16.51
CA ASP A 333 -21.75 18.37 17.72
C ASP A 333 -22.09 19.86 17.60
N ALA A 334 -21.40 20.58 16.67
CA ALA A 334 -21.62 21.99 16.35
C ALA A 334 -21.58 22.19 14.83
N PRO A 335 -22.24 23.24 14.30
CA PRO A 335 -22.20 23.53 12.87
C PRO A 335 -20.76 23.88 12.43
N LEU A 336 -20.39 23.38 11.24
CA LEU A 336 -19.11 23.72 10.62
C LEU A 336 -19.09 25.21 10.25
N LYS A 337 -17.91 25.80 10.28
CA LYS A 337 -17.66 27.21 9.94
C LYS A 337 -16.44 27.33 9.05
N GLU A 338 -16.43 28.32 8.17
CA GLU A 338 -15.27 28.71 7.37
C GLU A 338 -14.01 28.86 8.25
N GLY A 339 -12.89 28.35 7.76
CA GLY A 339 -11.61 28.30 8.46
C GLY A 339 -11.51 27.19 9.52
N GLY A 340 -12.60 26.49 9.82
CA GLY A 340 -12.59 25.33 10.72
C GLY A 340 -11.73 24.21 10.14
N ARG A 341 -10.85 23.61 10.95
CA ARG A 341 -10.00 22.50 10.53
C ARG A 341 -10.62 21.15 10.85
N LEU A 342 -10.50 20.23 9.92
CA LEU A 342 -10.92 18.83 10.03
C LEU A 342 -9.72 17.91 9.84
N VAL A 343 -9.76 16.72 10.47
CA VAL A 343 -8.69 15.74 10.43
C VAL A 343 -9.24 14.40 9.99
N PHE A 344 -8.92 14.00 8.76
CA PHE A 344 -9.18 12.65 8.28
C PHE A 344 -8.10 11.72 8.78
N GLY A 345 -8.50 10.58 9.35
CA GLY A 345 -7.62 9.52 9.80
C GLY A 345 -7.23 8.56 8.68
N ASP A 346 -6.19 7.78 8.93
CA ASP A 346 -5.68 6.73 8.03
C ASP A 346 -5.35 7.22 6.62
N MET A 347 -4.74 8.41 6.51
CA MET A 347 -4.46 9.11 5.26
C MET A 347 -2.99 9.07 4.83
N ALA A 348 -2.17 8.12 5.34
CA ALA A 348 -0.81 7.92 4.86
C ALA A 348 -0.74 6.96 3.67
N LEU A 349 -1.63 5.96 3.63
CA LEU A 349 -1.64 4.90 2.63
C LEU A 349 -2.50 5.28 1.42
N TYR A 350 -2.06 4.89 0.23
CA TYR A 350 -2.75 5.11 -1.05
C TYR A 350 -3.29 6.53 -1.29
N THR A 351 -2.71 7.54 -0.63
CA THR A 351 -3.05 8.95 -0.77
C THR A 351 -1.95 9.72 -1.49
N MET A 352 -0.86 10.06 -0.80
CA MET A 352 0.26 10.81 -1.40
C MET A 352 0.92 10.10 -2.59
N VAL A 353 0.83 8.79 -2.68
CA VAL A 353 1.34 7.99 -3.81
C VAL A 353 0.39 7.97 -5.02
N LYS A 354 -0.87 8.37 -4.84
CA LYS A 354 -1.93 8.39 -5.87
C LYS A 354 -2.45 9.79 -6.17
N ASN A 355 -2.06 10.81 -5.42
CA ASN A 355 -2.55 12.17 -5.57
C ASN A 355 -2.26 12.76 -6.96
N ASN A 356 -3.07 13.73 -7.34
CA ASN A 356 -2.98 14.38 -8.65
C ASN A 356 -3.34 15.87 -8.57
N THR A 357 -3.17 16.58 -9.67
CA THR A 357 -3.42 18.03 -9.76
C THR A 357 -4.55 18.35 -10.74
N PHE A 358 -5.59 17.55 -10.80
CA PHE A 358 -6.78 17.84 -11.60
C PHE A 358 -7.35 19.21 -11.25
N ASN A 359 -7.87 19.95 -12.23
CA ASN A 359 -8.33 21.33 -12.11
C ASN A 359 -7.29 22.34 -11.58
N GLY A 360 -6.01 22.01 -11.60
CA GLY A 360 -4.97 22.85 -11.01
C GLY A 360 -4.94 22.82 -9.48
N MET A 361 -5.55 21.79 -8.87
CA MET A 361 -5.49 21.63 -7.42
C MET A 361 -4.02 21.50 -6.96
N PRO A 362 -3.59 22.28 -5.96
CA PRO A 362 -2.27 22.11 -5.37
C PRO A 362 -2.18 20.79 -4.64
N LEU A 363 -1.05 20.12 -4.74
CA LEU A 363 -0.79 18.92 -3.93
C LEU A 363 -0.70 19.31 -2.44
N PRO A 364 -1.26 18.52 -1.51
CA PRO A 364 -1.09 18.72 -0.09
C PRO A 364 0.39 18.63 0.31
N SER A 365 0.86 19.53 1.16
CA SER A 365 2.19 19.41 1.73
C SER A 365 2.34 18.13 2.51
N ILE A 366 3.56 17.61 2.63
CA ILE A 366 3.88 16.41 3.40
C ILE A 366 4.59 16.85 4.68
N VAL A 367 4.05 16.43 5.82
CA VAL A 367 4.53 16.79 7.15
C VAL A 367 4.94 15.53 7.90
N TYR A 368 6.05 15.61 8.62
CA TYR A 368 6.47 14.59 9.58
C TYR A 368 6.35 15.15 10.99
N ARG A 369 5.58 14.47 11.83
CA ARG A 369 5.42 14.84 13.25
C ARG A 369 6.27 13.90 14.10
N HIS A 370 7.28 14.47 14.73
CA HIS A 370 8.22 13.78 15.61
C HIS A 370 7.59 13.38 16.96
N GLU A 371 8.24 12.46 17.67
CA GLU A 371 7.78 11.99 19.00
C GLU A 371 7.72 13.10 20.04
N ASP A 372 8.56 14.12 19.92
CA ASP A 372 8.56 15.31 20.81
C ASP A 372 7.45 16.32 20.48
N GLY A 373 6.64 16.06 19.46
CA GLY A 373 5.56 16.92 18.99
C GLY A 373 6.00 17.99 17.99
N THR A 374 7.29 18.08 17.64
CA THR A 374 7.72 18.99 16.56
C THR A 374 7.18 18.49 15.22
N ALA A 375 6.75 19.40 14.36
CA ALA A 375 6.22 19.10 13.04
C ALA A 375 7.08 19.75 11.95
N GLU A 376 7.64 18.94 11.08
CA GLU A 376 8.50 19.35 9.97
C GLU A 376 7.74 19.21 8.64
N VAL A 377 7.73 20.29 7.82
CA VAL A 377 7.26 20.22 6.43
C VAL A 377 8.40 19.66 5.58
N VAL A 378 8.34 18.34 5.32
CA VAL A 378 9.38 17.65 4.55
C VAL A 378 9.26 17.88 3.05
N ARG A 379 8.07 18.24 2.57
CA ARG A 379 7.82 18.60 1.18
C ARG A 379 6.65 19.58 1.10
N ALA A 380 6.87 20.71 0.45
CA ALA A 380 5.82 21.62 0.00
C ALA A 380 5.77 21.60 -1.54
N PHE A 381 4.60 21.83 -2.08
CA PHE A 381 4.33 21.83 -3.52
C PHE A 381 3.83 23.20 -3.99
N GLY A 382 4.16 23.57 -5.22
CA GLY A 382 3.78 24.83 -5.83
C GLY A 382 3.34 24.69 -7.27
N TYR A 383 3.26 25.82 -7.96
CA TYR A 383 2.86 25.89 -9.37
C TYR A 383 3.75 25.03 -10.28
N GLU A 384 5.06 24.95 -9.96
CA GLU A 384 6.03 24.18 -10.76
C GLU A 384 5.72 22.68 -10.75
N ASP A 385 5.17 22.15 -9.65
CA ASP A 385 4.75 20.75 -9.55
C ASP A 385 3.50 20.46 -10.41
N PHE A 386 2.67 21.48 -10.66
CA PHE A 386 1.54 21.38 -11.58
C PHE A 386 1.99 21.48 -13.04
N VAL A 387 2.69 22.55 -13.40
CA VAL A 387 3.05 22.82 -14.80
C VAL A 387 4.11 21.86 -15.33
N GLY A 388 5.05 21.39 -14.50
CA GLY A 388 6.14 20.52 -14.88
C GLY A 388 5.71 19.12 -15.35
N ARG A 389 4.44 18.77 -15.16
CA ARG A 389 3.86 17.49 -15.66
C ARG A 389 3.03 17.64 -16.93
N LEU A 390 2.78 18.87 -17.40
CA LEU A 390 2.01 19.18 -18.61
C LEU A 390 2.92 19.47 -19.80
#